data_3b61c04b09a513c6902ab6dca19e23fd
#
_entry.id   3b61c04b09a513c6902ab6dca19e23fd
#
_cell.length_a   1.000
_cell.length_b   1.000
_cell.length_c   1.000
_cell.angle_alpha   90.00
_cell.angle_beta   90.00
_cell.angle_gamma   90.00
#
_symmetry.space_group_name_H-M   'P 1'
#
loop_
_entity.id
_entity.type
_entity.pdbx_description
1 polymer ?
#
loop_
_entity_poly.entity_id
_entity_poly.type
_entity_poly.pdbx_seq_one_letter_code
_entity_poly.pdbx_strand_id
1 'polypeptide(L)' 'MLEITSPVVALYVDRASQQWIVRGPEGNFWSLPSTDNPWDERQPFTPAEDTELQPVPGHYKYMLGLPY' A
#
# COMPACT_ATOMS: atom_id res chain seq x y z
N MET A 1 8.66 -11.98 -23.84
CA MET A 1 7.49 -12.12 -22.99
C MET A 1 7.36 -10.90 -22.12
N LEU A 2 6.19 -10.32 -22.10
CA LEU A 2 5.94 -9.16 -21.29
C LEU A 2 5.51 -9.58 -19.89
N GLU A 3 6.28 -9.16 -18.90
CA GLU A 3 5.87 -9.31 -17.53
C GLU A 3 5.13 -8.04 -17.11
N ILE A 4 3.89 -8.21 -16.71
CA ILE A 4 3.13 -7.10 -16.18
C ILE A 4 3.31 -7.13 -14.67
N THR A 5 4.11 -6.20 -14.17
CA THR A 5 4.33 -6.08 -12.74
C THR A 5 3.31 -5.12 -12.16
N SER A 6 2.51 -5.60 -11.22
CA SER A 6 1.57 -4.74 -10.54
C SER A 6 2.32 -3.65 -9.77
N PRO A 7 1.87 -2.38 -9.82
CA PRO A 7 2.48 -1.34 -9.00
C PRO A 7 2.25 -1.53 -7.51
N VAL A 8 1.35 -2.43 -7.14
CA VAL A 8 1.11 -2.79 -5.74
C VAL A 8 1.42 -4.26 -5.57
N VAL A 9 2.54 -4.56 -4.94
CA VAL A 9 2.98 -5.94 -4.69
C VAL A 9 2.32 -6.52 -3.45
N ALA A 10 2.16 -5.69 -2.42
CA ALA A 10 1.57 -6.12 -1.17
C ALA A 10 0.82 -4.97 -0.50
N LEU A 11 -0.17 -5.32 0.30
CA LEU A 11 -0.98 -4.36 1.02
C LEU A 11 -0.89 -4.66 2.50
N TYR A 12 -0.73 -3.61 3.30
CA TYR A 12 -0.61 -3.72 4.75
C TYR A 12 -1.45 -2.65 5.42
N VAL A 13 -1.68 -2.82 6.71
CA VAL A 13 -2.21 -1.76 7.56
C VAL A 13 -1.20 -1.48 8.65
N ASP A 14 -0.92 -0.19 8.89
CA ASP A 14 -0.10 0.25 10.01
C ASP A 14 -1.01 0.42 11.20
N ARG A 15 -0.85 -0.46 12.20
CA ARG A 15 -1.74 -0.48 13.35
C ARG A 15 -1.57 0.75 14.23
N ALA A 16 -0.38 1.33 14.26
CA ALA A 16 -0.14 2.50 15.10
C ALA A 16 -0.85 3.75 14.59
N SER A 17 -0.81 3.99 13.28
CA SER A 17 -1.42 5.17 12.67
C SER A 17 -2.78 4.85 12.03
N GLN A 18 -3.14 3.57 11.94
CA GLN A 18 -4.37 3.08 11.29
C GLN A 18 -4.45 3.53 9.82
N GLN A 19 -3.31 3.52 9.15
CA GLN A 19 -3.22 3.88 7.74
C GLN A 19 -2.99 2.64 6.89
N TRP A 20 -3.49 2.68 5.66
CA TRP A 20 -3.18 1.66 4.67
C TRP A 20 -1.81 1.94 4.09
N ILE A 21 -0.99 0.90 4.01
CA ILE A 21 0.36 0.98 3.47
C ILE A 21 0.46 0.02 2.31
N VAL A 22 1.03 0.46 1.19
CA VAL A 22 1.26 -0.40 0.04
C VAL A 22 2.75 -0.52 -0.21
N ARG A 23 3.17 -1.67 -0.71
CA ARG A 23 4.55 -1.89 -1.13
C ARG A 23 4.59 -1.99 -2.65
N GLY A 24 5.46 -1.22 -3.28
CA GLY A 24 5.67 -1.28 -4.71
C GLY A 24 6.67 -2.37 -5.10
N PRO A 25 6.85 -2.61 -6.41
CA PRO A 25 7.73 -3.67 -6.91
C PRO A 25 9.21 -3.43 -6.60
N GLU A 26 9.59 -2.21 -6.32
CA GLU A 26 10.97 -1.86 -5.98
C GLU A 26 11.24 -1.92 -4.48
N GLY A 27 10.25 -2.33 -3.69
CA GLY A 27 10.38 -2.38 -2.25
C GLY A 27 10.04 -1.07 -1.54
N ASN A 28 9.59 -0.07 -2.28
CA ASN A 28 9.16 1.19 -1.70
C ASN A 28 7.79 1.06 -1.05
N PHE A 29 7.60 1.80 0.04
CA PHE A 29 6.33 1.83 0.73
C PHE A 29 5.65 3.18 0.52
N TRP A 30 4.33 3.16 0.50
CA TRP A 30 3.50 4.34 0.34
C TRP A 30 2.36 4.29 1.34
N SER A 31 2.04 5.41 1.97
CA SER A 31 0.86 5.51 2.82
C SER A 31 -0.30 6.07 2.03
N LEU A 32 -1.50 5.54 2.29
CA LEU A 32 -2.71 5.95 1.59
C LEU A 32 -3.56 6.81 2.51
N PRO A 33 -3.85 8.06 2.10
CA PRO A 33 -4.73 8.91 2.89
C PRO A 33 -6.19 8.46 2.78
N SER A 34 -7.02 8.92 3.72
CA SER A 34 -8.45 8.64 3.70
C SER A 34 -9.17 9.66 2.82
N THR A 35 -9.00 9.52 1.51
CA THR A 35 -9.61 10.42 0.52
C THR A 35 -10.32 9.58 -0.53
N ASP A 36 -11.00 10.25 -1.46
CA ASP A 36 -11.69 9.58 -2.56
C ASP A 36 -10.72 8.91 -3.53
N ASN A 37 -9.48 9.38 -3.60
CA ASN A 37 -8.47 8.87 -4.50
C ASN A 37 -7.18 8.57 -3.74
N PRO A 38 -7.20 7.58 -2.84
CA PRO A 38 -6.02 7.33 -1.98
C PRO A 38 -4.76 6.98 -2.76
N TRP A 39 -4.89 6.27 -3.88
CA TRP A 39 -3.73 5.92 -4.70
C TRP A 39 -3.08 7.14 -5.32
N ASP A 40 -3.87 8.06 -5.85
CA ASP A 40 -3.34 9.26 -6.49
C ASP A 40 -2.71 10.21 -5.49
N GLU A 41 -3.19 10.19 -4.26
CA GLU A 41 -2.71 11.10 -3.21
C GLU A 41 -1.77 10.41 -2.23
N ARG A 42 -1.24 9.24 -2.60
CA ARG A 42 -0.34 8.49 -1.73
C ARG A 42 0.92 9.29 -1.41
N GLN A 43 1.46 9.03 -0.23
CA GLN A 43 2.67 9.69 0.26
C GLN A 43 3.78 8.66 0.46
N PRO A 44 5.04 9.02 0.23
CA PRO A 44 6.14 8.12 0.55
C PRO A 44 6.12 7.76 2.04
N PHE A 45 6.38 6.49 2.33
CA PHE A 45 6.37 6.00 3.70
C PHE A 45 7.63 5.19 3.96
N THR A 46 8.31 5.48 5.06
CA THR A 46 9.49 4.75 5.48
C THR A 46 9.19 4.07 6.80
N PRO A 47 9.11 2.73 6.84
CA PRO A 47 8.84 2.04 8.10
C PRO A 47 9.99 2.25 9.08
N ALA A 48 9.66 2.52 10.33
CA ALA A 48 10.64 2.57 11.41
C ALA A 48 10.87 1.16 11.95
N GLU A 49 11.87 0.99 12.81
CA GLU A 49 12.19 -0.32 13.38
C GLU A 49 11.03 -0.90 14.19
N ASP A 50 10.25 -0.01 14.82
CA ASP A 50 9.12 -0.41 15.65
C ASP A 50 7.79 -0.38 14.89
N THR A 51 7.82 -0.13 13.58
CA THR A 51 6.60 -0.12 12.76
C THR A 51 6.08 -1.54 12.60
N GLU A 52 4.83 -1.75 12.97
CA GLU A 52 4.17 -3.02 12.77
C GLU A 52 3.20 -2.92 11.60
N LEU A 53 3.55 -3.55 10.48
CA LEU A 53 2.69 -3.62 9.32
C LEU A 53 2.01 -4.98 9.29
N GLN A 54 0.69 -4.96 9.30
CA GLN A 54 -0.08 -6.20 9.26
C GLN A 54 -0.53 -6.47 7.83
N PRO A 55 -0.17 -7.62 7.23
CA PRO A 55 -0.61 -7.95 5.89
C PRO A 55 -2.14 -8.06 5.83
N VAL A 56 -2.72 -7.61 4.73
CA VAL A 56 -4.15 -7.74 4.50
C VAL A 56 -4.39 -8.47 3.19
N PRO A 57 -5.55 -9.16 3.07
CA PRO A 57 -5.89 -9.87 1.84
C PRO A 57 -5.90 -8.97 0.61
N GLY A 58 -5.48 -9.52 -0.53
CA GLY A 58 -5.35 -8.75 -1.76
C GLY A 58 -6.65 -8.19 -2.29
N HIS A 59 -7.81 -8.77 -1.93
CA HIS A 59 -9.08 -8.27 -2.41
C HIS A 59 -9.40 -6.86 -1.91
N TYR A 60 -8.73 -6.39 -0.86
CA TYR A 60 -8.91 -5.02 -0.40
C TYR A 60 -8.43 -3.99 -1.40
N LYS A 61 -7.62 -4.40 -2.39
CA LYS A 61 -7.23 -3.50 -3.47
C LYS A 61 -8.44 -2.95 -4.22
N TYR A 62 -9.47 -3.77 -4.41
CA TYR A 62 -10.71 -3.33 -5.06
C TYR A 62 -11.39 -2.23 -4.25
N MET A 63 -11.46 -2.43 -2.94
CA MET A 63 -12.14 -1.48 -2.06
C MET A 63 -11.43 -0.14 -2.02
N LEU A 64 -10.12 -0.15 -2.18
CA LEU A 64 -9.32 1.07 -2.14
C LEU A 64 -9.11 1.68 -3.52
N GLY A 65 -9.59 1.03 -4.58
CA GLY A 65 -9.40 1.52 -5.94
C GLY A 65 -7.95 1.48 -6.41
N LEU A 66 -7.18 0.54 -5.90
CA LEU A 66 -5.77 0.43 -6.24
C LEU A 66 -5.59 -0.26 -7.59
N PRO A 67 -4.52 0.06 -8.35
CA PRO A 67 -4.24 -0.62 -9.60
C PRO A 67 -3.74 -2.05 -9.35
N TYR A 68 -3.95 -2.91 -10.34
CA TYR A 68 -3.51 -4.31 -10.30
C TYR A 68 -2.32 -4.55 -11.17
#